data_22f29acb72c92e7432e000f751881161
#
_entry.id   22f29acb72c92e7432e000f751881161
#
_cell.length_a   1.000
_cell.length_b   1.000
_cell.length_c   1.000
_cell.angle_alpha   90.00
_cell.angle_beta   90.00
_cell.angle_gamma   90.00
#
_symmetry.space_group_name_H-M   'P 1'
#
loop_
_entity.id
_entity.type
_entity.pdbx_description
1 polymer ?
#
loop_
_entity_poly.entity_id
_entity_poly.type
_entity_poly.pdbx_seq_one_letter_code
_entity_poly.pdbx_strand_id
1 'polypeptide(L)'
;TSWWVFTLPATAGSENLLDKPVLVILPTLLSIGLILWAFQRGGGGVAWRNGRNQMGQVHIPGPKGLPLLGLIFSLNHGLPHRTLASMASTLSATKLMAFSLGSTPAVVTSNADVAREILNSPHFADRPVKQSAKSLMFNRAIGFAPNGAYWRLLRRVASTHLFSPRRILAHEPSRLLDCAAMVRALAHEQSKNGFVCLRKHLQDASLNNVMATVFGRRYNHDEINNSYDYEVEEVREMVREGFEILGAFNWSDYVPWISFFYDPLGIRERCSVLAPRVKKFVKRVLEEHRIMASFKELSDDSDFVDVLLSLEGDDKLQDDDIIAVLW
;
A
#
# COMPACT_ATOMS: atom_id res chain seq x y z
N THR A 1 40.49 5.23 0.29
CA THR A 1 39.14 5.68 0.68
C THR A 1 39.22 7.09 1.20
N SER A 2 39.13 8.05 0.28
CA SER A 2 39.23 9.48 0.58
C SER A 2 37.82 10.05 0.74
N TRP A 3 37.48 10.42 1.94
CA TRP A 3 36.35 11.26 2.27
C TRP A 3 36.68 12.69 1.86
N TRP A 4 35.97 13.22 0.88
CA TRP A 4 36.01 14.64 0.57
C TRP A 4 35.20 15.39 1.64
N VAL A 5 35.87 15.83 2.67
CA VAL A 5 35.37 16.84 3.59
C VAL A 5 35.54 18.17 2.89
N PHE A 6 34.42 18.80 2.50
CA PHE A 6 34.45 20.22 2.13
C PHE A 6 34.75 21.04 3.39
N THR A 7 36.01 21.24 3.66
CA THR A 7 36.44 22.30 4.58
C THR A 7 36.33 23.61 3.84
N LEU A 8 35.29 24.40 4.15
CA LEU A 8 35.27 25.81 3.84
C LEU A 8 36.51 26.43 4.45
N PRO A 9 37.29 27.24 3.73
CA PRO A 9 38.45 27.91 4.32
C PRO A 9 37.97 28.78 5.47
N ALA A 10 38.46 28.50 6.68
CA ALA A 10 38.28 29.37 7.82
C ALA A 10 39.11 30.64 7.56
N THR A 11 38.51 31.62 6.91
CA THR A 11 39.02 32.96 6.94
C THR A 11 38.74 33.50 8.32
N ALA A 12 39.80 33.59 9.11
CA ALA A 12 39.84 34.34 10.37
C ALA A 12 39.41 35.77 10.12
N GLY A 13 38.23 36.10 10.62
CA GLY A 13 37.64 37.44 10.59
C GLY A 13 36.18 37.28 10.98
N SER A 14 35.89 37.45 12.26
CA SER A 14 34.52 37.47 12.78
C SER A 14 33.79 38.75 12.34
N GLU A 15 33.61 38.91 11.04
CA GLU A 15 32.55 39.78 10.56
C GLU A 15 31.26 38.95 10.56
N ASN A 16 30.35 39.30 11.45
CA ASN A 16 29.04 38.71 11.51
C ASN A 16 28.40 38.82 10.11
N LEU A 17 28.14 37.67 9.48
CA LEU A 17 27.42 37.59 8.18
C LEU A 17 26.07 38.30 8.23
N LEU A 18 25.54 38.60 9.42
CA LEU A 18 24.33 39.36 9.70
C LEU A 18 24.53 40.90 9.50
N ASP A 19 25.77 41.41 9.45
CA ASP A 19 26.05 42.85 9.26
C ASP A 19 26.04 43.27 7.77
N LYS A 20 25.86 42.33 6.85
CA LYS A 20 25.64 42.62 5.43
C LYS A 20 24.16 42.40 5.07
N PRO A 21 23.29 43.41 5.28
CA PRO A 21 21.85 43.27 5.03
C PRO A 21 21.53 42.79 3.61
N VAL A 22 22.35 43.12 2.64
CA VAL A 22 22.19 42.70 1.23
C VAL A 22 22.28 41.16 1.07
N LEU A 23 23.13 40.48 1.84
CA LEU A 23 23.30 39.02 1.78
C LEU A 23 22.11 38.23 2.36
N VAL A 24 21.31 38.85 3.21
CA VAL A 24 20.09 38.29 3.77
C VAL A 24 18.84 38.75 2.98
N ILE A 25 18.81 40.00 2.58
CA ILE A 25 17.66 40.59 1.88
C ILE A 25 17.51 40.01 0.47
N LEU A 26 18.61 39.82 -0.28
CA LEU A 26 18.55 39.30 -1.65
C LEU A 26 17.99 37.90 -1.76
N PRO A 27 18.46 36.89 -0.98
CA PRO A 27 17.87 35.55 -1.00
C PRO A 27 16.44 35.53 -0.44
N THR A 28 16.10 36.39 0.53
CA THR A 28 14.73 36.52 1.04
C THR A 28 13.77 37.06 -0.02
N LEU A 29 14.16 38.11 -0.72
CA LEU A 29 13.37 38.66 -1.83
C LEU A 29 13.26 37.72 -3.01
N LEU A 30 14.33 36.99 -3.34
CA LEU A 30 14.32 35.91 -4.33
C LEU A 30 13.37 34.77 -3.92
N SER A 31 13.41 34.36 -2.65
CA SER A 31 12.51 33.35 -2.12
C SER A 31 11.05 33.79 -2.13
N ILE A 32 10.78 35.02 -1.72
CA ILE A 32 9.44 35.61 -1.79
C ILE A 32 8.99 35.75 -3.25
N GLY A 33 9.85 36.19 -4.16
CA GLY A 33 9.57 36.29 -5.59
C GLY A 33 9.26 34.92 -6.21
N LEU A 34 10.01 33.88 -5.87
CA LEU A 34 9.75 32.49 -6.29
C LEU A 34 8.43 31.97 -5.73
N ILE A 35 8.13 32.25 -4.48
CA ILE A 35 6.87 31.87 -3.84
C ILE A 35 5.70 32.58 -4.54
N LEU A 36 5.77 33.89 -4.72
CA LEU A 36 4.73 34.67 -5.43
C LEU A 36 4.56 34.21 -6.87
N TRP A 37 5.67 34.00 -7.59
CA TRP A 37 5.65 33.44 -8.94
C TRP A 37 5.00 32.05 -9.01
N ALA A 38 5.28 31.18 -8.03
CA ALA A 38 4.65 29.86 -7.91
C ALA A 38 3.14 29.97 -7.62
N PHE A 39 2.71 30.95 -6.81
CA PHE A 39 1.29 31.23 -6.55
C PHE A 39 0.57 31.86 -7.75
N GLN A 40 1.20 32.74 -8.51
CA GLN A 40 0.58 33.40 -9.67
C GLN A 40 0.33 32.43 -10.84
N ARG A 41 1.08 31.36 -10.96
CA ARG A 41 0.97 30.40 -12.08
C ARG A 41 -0.15 29.36 -11.94
N GLY A 42 -1.02 29.55 -11.00
CA GLY A 42 -2.41 29.09 -10.97
C GLY A 42 -2.70 27.62 -10.83
N GLY A 43 -3.56 27.33 -9.90
CA GLY A 43 -4.48 26.23 -9.77
C GLY A 43 -3.90 24.80 -9.89
N GLY A 44 -3.80 24.10 -8.79
CA GLY A 44 -3.57 22.65 -8.77
C GLY A 44 -2.15 22.20 -8.44
N GLY A 45 -1.22 23.09 -8.08
CA GLY A 45 0.16 22.74 -7.73
C GLY A 45 1.11 22.57 -8.93
N VAL A 46 2.41 22.40 -8.65
CA VAL A 46 3.48 22.37 -9.67
C VAL A 46 3.34 21.17 -10.61
N ALA A 47 2.95 20.01 -10.10
CA ALA A 47 2.79 18.81 -10.91
C ALA A 47 1.72 18.95 -11.99
N TRP A 48 0.64 19.68 -11.68
CA TRP A 48 -0.45 19.87 -12.61
C TRP A 48 -0.20 20.95 -13.67
N ARG A 49 0.75 21.86 -13.43
CA ARG A 49 1.10 22.95 -14.34
C ARG A 49 1.57 22.47 -15.71
N ASN A 50 2.28 21.35 -15.74
CA ASN A 50 2.86 20.80 -16.97
C ASN A 50 1.84 20.06 -17.85
N GLY A 51 0.68 19.65 -17.29
CA GLY A 51 -0.40 18.96 -18.03
C GLY A 51 -1.42 19.86 -18.70
N ARG A 52 -1.31 21.19 -18.51
CA ARG A 52 -2.38 22.13 -18.78
C ARG A 52 -2.31 22.76 -20.13
N ASN A 53 -1.92 22.51 -21.15
CA ASN A 53 -2.03 23.29 -22.41
C ASN A 53 -0.91 23.09 -23.45
N GLN A 54 -0.62 21.87 -23.79
CA GLN A 54 0.26 21.73 -24.94
C GLN A 54 -0.46 21.47 -26.27
N MET A 55 -1.80 21.24 -26.26
CA MET A 55 -2.53 20.88 -27.49
C MET A 55 -3.99 21.37 -27.59
N GLY A 56 -4.32 22.55 -27.05
CA GLY A 56 -5.71 23.06 -27.15
C GLY A 56 -6.76 22.24 -26.36
N GLN A 57 -6.33 21.51 -25.36
CA GLN A 57 -7.19 20.63 -24.56
C GLN A 57 -7.98 21.43 -23.52
N VAL A 58 -9.19 20.98 -23.24
CA VAL A 58 -10.06 21.60 -22.24
C VAL A 58 -9.47 21.47 -20.85
N HIS A 59 -9.41 22.59 -20.14
CA HIS A 59 -8.92 22.65 -18.76
C HIS A 59 -9.82 21.82 -17.83
N ILE A 60 -9.23 20.90 -17.07
CA ILE A 60 -9.93 20.17 -16.02
C ILE A 60 -10.03 21.07 -14.78
N PRO A 61 -11.25 21.34 -14.26
CA PRO A 61 -11.42 22.16 -13.06
C PRO A 61 -10.80 21.48 -11.84
N GLY A 62 -10.36 22.30 -10.88
CA GLY A 62 -9.80 21.76 -9.64
C GLY A 62 -9.42 22.85 -8.65
N PRO A 63 -9.25 22.51 -7.38
CA PRO A 63 -8.90 23.45 -6.33
C PRO A 63 -7.50 24.00 -6.53
N LYS A 64 -7.29 25.20 -6.02
CA LYS A 64 -5.95 25.79 -5.92
C LYS A 64 -5.23 25.14 -4.75
N GLY A 65 -4.16 24.42 -5.02
CA GLY A 65 -3.28 23.84 -4.00
C GLY A 65 -2.13 24.77 -3.63
N LEU A 66 -1.43 24.43 -2.55
CA LEU A 66 -0.18 25.09 -2.18
C LEU A 66 0.90 24.84 -3.25
N PRO A 67 1.79 25.79 -3.51
CA PRO A 67 2.95 25.57 -4.36
C PRO A 67 3.75 24.38 -3.83
N LEU A 68 4.26 23.52 -4.71
CA LEU A 68 5.03 22.32 -4.41
C LEU A 68 4.26 21.20 -3.67
N LEU A 69 3.34 21.53 -2.77
CA LEU A 69 2.66 20.57 -1.90
C LEU A 69 1.25 20.18 -2.40
N GLY A 70 0.64 21.03 -3.23
CA GLY A 70 -0.71 20.77 -3.71
C GLY A 70 -1.74 20.67 -2.58
N LEU A 71 -2.54 19.61 -2.54
CA LEU A 71 -3.61 19.38 -1.55
C LEU A 71 -3.21 18.50 -0.37
N ILE A 72 -1.93 18.21 -0.17
CA ILE A 72 -1.49 17.26 0.87
C ILE A 72 -2.10 17.62 2.23
N PHE A 73 -1.98 18.88 2.68
CA PHE A 73 -2.52 19.28 3.98
C PHE A 73 -4.05 19.27 4.03
N SER A 74 -4.72 19.57 2.94
CA SER A 74 -6.19 19.56 2.88
C SER A 74 -6.77 18.15 3.00
N LEU A 75 -5.99 17.11 2.63
CA LEU A 75 -6.40 15.71 2.68
C LEU A 75 -5.92 14.97 3.92
N ASN A 76 -5.06 15.59 4.73
CA ASN A 76 -4.53 14.98 5.95
C ASN A 76 -5.55 14.96 7.12
N HIS A 77 -6.62 15.72 7.03
CA HIS A 77 -7.66 15.80 8.05
C HIS A 77 -8.94 15.09 7.61
N GLY A 78 -9.41 14.14 8.42
CA GLY A 78 -10.67 13.43 8.19
C GLY A 78 -10.58 12.34 7.12
N LEU A 79 -11.67 12.16 6.36
CA LEU A 79 -11.78 11.14 5.33
C LEU A 79 -11.49 11.73 3.93
N PRO A 80 -10.34 11.46 3.31
CA PRO A 80 -9.91 12.09 2.06
C PRO A 80 -10.97 12.04 0.94
N HIS A 81 -11.66 10.92 0.81
CA HIS A 81 -12.70 10.75 -0.21
C HIS A 81 -13.90 11.69 -0.01
N ARG A 82 -14.29 11.98 1.24
CA ARG A 82 -15.36 12.95 1.54
C ARG A 82 -14.91 14.39 1.30
N THR A 83 -13.68 14.70 1.67
CA THR A 83 -13.08 16.02 1.41
C THR A 83 -13.01 16.29 -0.09
N LEU A 84 -12.54 15.31 -0.89
CA LEU A 84 -12.49 15.42 -2.35
C LEU A 84 -13.89 15.53 -2.97
N ALA A 85 -14.87 14.76 -2.51
CA ALA A 85 -16.25 14.85 -2.98
C ALA A 85 -16.88 16.24 -2.69
N SER A 86 -16.65 16.77 -1.48
CA SER A 86 -17.09 18.12 -1.10
C SER A 86 -16.46 19.21 -1.99
N MET A 87 -15.14 19.13 -2.21
CA MET A 87 -14.43 20.05 -3.11
C MET A 87 -14.96 19.97 -4.54
N ALA A 88 -15.19 18.76 -5.06
CA ALA A 88 -15.74 18.55 -6.40
C ALA A 88 -17.14 19.15 -6.55
N SER A 89 -17.97 19.02 -5.53
CA SER A 89 -19.31 19.63 -5.49
C SER A 89 -19.23 21.15 -5.49
N THR A 90 -18.41 21.73 -4.61
CA THR A 90 -18.23 23.19 -4.49
C THR A 90 -17.70 23.83 -5.78
N LEU A 91 -16.84 23.13 -6.49
CA LEU A 91 -16.25 23.60 -7.75
C LEU A 91 -17.07 23.22 -9.01
N SER A 92 -18.23 22.59 -8.83
CA SER A 92 -19.04 22.04 -9.95
C SER A 92 -18.22 21.08 -10.84
N ALA A 93 -17.27 20.35 -10.24
CA ALA A 93 -16.30 19.48 -10.91
C ALA A 93 -16.56 17.99 -10.61
N THR A 94 -17.81 17.60 -10.36
CA THR A 94 -18.21 16.23 -9.99
C THR A 94 -17.93 15.19 -11.06
N LYS A 95 -17.96 15.59 -12.35
CA LYS A 95 -17.60 14.70 -13.46
C LYS A 95 -16.12 14.36 -13.45
N LEU A 96 -15.25 15.35 -13.31
CA LEU A 96 -13.82 15.17 -13.26
C LEU A 96 -13.16 16.38 -12.60
N MET A 97 -12.41 16.16 -11.55
CA MET A 97 -11.66 17.17 -10.83
C MET A 97 -10.18 16.82 -10.82
N ALA A 98 -9.32 17.80 -11.11
CA ALA A 98 -7.87 17.64 -11.12
C ALA A 98 -7.21 18.35 -9.94
N PHE A 99 -6.21 17.73 -9.37
CA PHE A 99 -5.41 18.31 -8.28
C PHE A 99 -4.00 17.71 -8.28
N SER A 100 -3.15 18.21 -7.39
CA SER A 100 -1.82 17.59 -7.16
C SER A 100 -1.62 17.21 -5.70
N LEU A 101 -0.89 16.12 -5.51
CA LEU A 101 -0.34 15.69 -4.23
C LEU A 101 1.18 15.82 -4.35
N GLY A 102 1.73 16.91 -3.85
CA GLY A 102 3.14 17.23 -4.08
C GLY A 102 3.48 17.28 -5.57
N SER A 103 4.42 16.44 -5.99
CA SER A 103 4.85 16.31 -7.40
C SER A 103 3.93 15.42 -8.24
N THR A 104 2.95 14.75 -7.64
CA THR A 104 2.09 13.78 -8.33
C THR A 104 0.78 14.42 -8.79
N PRO A 105 0.49 14.49 -10.10
CA PRO A 105 -0.81 14.90 -10.61
C PRO A 105 -1.84 13.81 -10.35
N ALA A 106 -3.06 14.22 -9.98
CA ALA A 106 -4.14 13.31 -9.68
C ALA A 106 -5.47 13.83 -10.25
N VAL A 107 -6.35 12.90 -10.58
CA VAL A 107 -7.74 13.19 -10.94
C VAL A 107 -8.69 12.38 -10.07
N VAL A 108 -9.87 12.93 -9.81
CA VAL A 108 -10.94 12.24 -9.11
C VAL A 108 -12.26 12.49 -9.82
N THR A 109 -13.12 11.51 -9.82
CA THR A 109 -14.47 11.61 -10.35
C THR A 109 -15.49 11.09 -9.32
N SER A 110 -16.64 11.74 -9.29
CA SER A 110 -17.86 11.26 -8.58
C SER A 110 -18.93 10.79 -9.58
N ASN A 111 -18.62 10.72 -10.88
CA ASN A 111 -19.51 10.27 -11.92
C ASN A 111 -19.20 8.83 -12.32
N ALA A 112 -20.23 7.97 -12.31
CA ALA A 112 -20.08 6.53 -12.57
C ALA A 112 -19.59 6.20 -13.99
N ASP A 113 -20.02 6.97 -15.00
CA ASP A 113 -19.65 6.71 -16.39
C ASP A 113 -18.19 7.10 -16.64
N VAL A 114 -17.76 8.24 -16.11
CA VAL A 114 -16.35 8.65 -16.17
C VAL A 114 -15.46 7.68 -15.37
N ALA A 115 -15.93 7.20 -14.22
CA ALA A 115 -15.21 6.18 -13.43
C ALA A 115 -15.05 4.89 -14.25
N ARG A 116 -16.11 4.45 -14.95
CA ARG A 116 -16.05 3.27 -15.83
C ARG A 116 -15.04 3.46 -16.95
N GLU A 117 -15.00 4.62 -17.58
CA GLU A 117 -14.05 4.95 -18.64
C GLU A 117 -12.61 4.90 -18.11
N ILE A 118 -12.33 5.54 -16.96
CA ILE A 118 -10.99 5.53 -16.33
C ILE A 118 -10.56 4.10 -15.97
N LEU A 119 -11.43 3.32 -15.34
CA LEU A 119 -11.12 1.97 -14.86
C LEU A 119 -10.91 0.96 -16.01
N ASN A 120 -11.52 1.18 -17.17
CA ASN A 120 -11.34 0.34 -18.35
C ASN A 120 -10.23 0.83 -19.29
N SER A 121 -9.71 2.02 -19.09
CA SER A 121 -8.68 2.58 -19.96
C SER A 121 -7.31 1.95 -19.70
N PRO A 122 -6.60 1.51 -20.76
CA PRO A 122 -5.24 1.00 -20.62
C PRO A 122 -4.24 2.06 -20.13
N HIS A 123 -4.54 3.35 -20.32
CA HIS A 123 -3.69 4.46 -19.83
C HIS A 123 -3.68 4.61 -18.32
N PHE A 124 -4.70 4.09 -17.62
CA PHE A 124 -4.82 4.11 -16.16
C PHE A 124 -4.67 2.72 -15.53
N ALA A 125 -4.19 1.74 -16.30
CA ALA A 125 -4.10 0.36 -15.84
C ALA A 125 -3.01 0.13 -14.78
N ASP A 126 -1.97 0.96 -14.77
CA ASP A 126 -0.91 0.90 -13.76
C ASP A 126 -1.34 1.46 -12.42
N ARG A 127 -0.76 0.94 -11.36
CA ARG A 127 -0.98 1.43 -9.99
C ARG A 127 0.15 2.35 -9.55
N PRO A 128 -0.14 3.41 -8.77
CA PRO A 128 0.91 4.19 -8.13
C PRO A 128 1.65 3.30 -7.12
N VAL A 129 2.96 3.17 -7.29
CA VAL A 129 3.77 2.30 -6.43
C VAL A 129 4.34 3.11 -5.28
N LYS A 130 3.76 2.97 -4.10
CA LYS A 130 4.25 3.57 -2.85
C LYS A 130 5.57 2.95 -2.40
N GLN A 131 6.39 3.70 -1.68
CA GLN A 131 7.64 3.20 -1.11
C GLN A 131 7.39 2.05 -0.12
N SER A 132 6.35 2.14 0.70
CA SER A 132 5.94 1.06 1.60
C SER A 132 5.56 -0.21 0.82
N ALA A 133 4.80 -0.09 -0.26
CA ALA A 133 4.45 -1.22 -1.12
C ALA A 133 5.70 -1.85 -1.76
N LYS A 134 6.66 -1.04 -2.21
CA LYS A 134 7.94 -1.55 -2.73
C LYS A 134 8.68 -2.39 -1.69
N SER A 135 8.74 -1.92 -0.45
CA SER A 135 9.49 -2.57 0.62
C SER A 135 8.80 -3.83 1.14
N LEU A 136 7.46 -3.80 1.31
CA LEU A 136 6.70 -4.90 1.90
C LEU A 136 6.27 -5.95 0.88
N MET A 137 5.86 -5.51 -0.32
CA MET A 137 5.32 -6.39 -1.38
C MET A 137 6.38 -6.75 -2.42
N PHE A 138 7.64 -6.43 -2.16
CA PHE A 138 8.81 -6.77 -2.99
C PHE A 138 8.67 -6.36 -4.46
N ASN A 139 7.84 -5.37 -4.79
CA ASN A 139 7.45 -4.96 -6.15
C ASN A 139 6.81 -6.08 -7.01
N ARG A 140 6.48 -7.21 -6.42
CA ARG A 140 6.06 -8.44 -7.13
C ARG A 140 4.66 -8.90 -6.75
N ALA A 141 4.04 -8.30 -5.69
CA ALA A 141 2.69 -8.67 -5.29
C ALA A 141 1.65 -8.25 -6.32
N ILE A 142 0.63 -9.08 -6.52
CA ILE A 142 -0.46 -8.88 -7.49
C ILE A 142 -1.18 -7.51 -7.36
N GLY A 143 -1.23 -6.96 -6.14
CA GLY A 143 -1.87 -5.67 -5.86
C GLY A 143 -1.06 -4.46 -6.33
N PHE A 144 0.25 -4.60 -6.57
CA PHE A 144 1.17 -3.48 -6.84
C PHE A 144 2.10 -3.70 -8.03
N ALA A 145 2.13 -4.90 -8.60
CA ALA A 145 2.92 -5.18 -9.80
C ALA A 145 2.43 -4.32 -10.97
N PRO A 146 3.36 -3.76 -11.79
CA PRO A 146 3.01 -3.01 -12.99
C PRO A 146 2.20 -3.84 -13.99
N ASN A 147 1.31 -3.19 -14.73
CA ASN A 147 0.51 -3.84 -15.76
C ASN A 147 1.40 -4.34 -16.90
N GLY A 148 1.73 -5.62 -16.87
CA GLY A 148 2.62 -6.28 -17.83
C GLY A 148 2.37 -7.79 -17.91
N ALA A 149 3.26 -8.51 -18.60
CA ALA A 149 3.18 -9.96 -18.75
C ALA A 149 3.18 -10.66 -17.36
N TYR A 150 4.05 -10.22 -16.47
CA TYR A 150 4.16 -10.74 -15.10
C TYR A 150 2.86 -10.57 -14.31
N TRP A 151 2.27 -9.36 -14.30
CA TRP A 151 1.00 -9.12 -13.60
C TRP A 151 -0.15 -9.97 -14.18
N ARG A 152 -0.19 -10.14 -15.53
CA ARG A 152 -1.19 -11.00 -16.19
C ARG A 152 -1.01 -12.46 -15.80
N LEU A 153 0.25 -12.94 -15.67
CA LEU A 153 0.55 -14.26 -15.15
C LEU A 153 -0.01 -14.44 -13.74
N LEU A 154 0.31 -13.53 -12.79
CA LEU A 154 -0.21 -13.60 -11.43
C LEU A 154 -1.74 -13.61 -11.38
N ARG A 155 -2.38 -12.77 -12.19
CA ARG A 155 -3.84 -12.70 -12.30
C ARG A 155 -4.43 -14.02 -12.84
N ARG A 156 -3.80 -14.63 -13.83
CA ARG A 156 -4.21 -15.92 -14.37
C ARG A 156 -4.08 -17.01 -13.30
N VAL A 157 -2.93 -17.12 -12.67
CA VAL A 157 -2.69 -18.10 -11.59
C VAL A 157 -3.73 -17.94 -10.48
N ALA A 158 -3.92 -16.72 -9.96
CA ALA A 158 -4.88 -16.48 -8.89
C ALA A 158 -6.33 -16.82 -9.31
N SER A 159 -6.77 -16.41 -10.51
CA SER A 159 -8.14 -16.68 -10.97
C SER A 159 -8.41 -18.15 -11.25
N THR A 160 -7.42 -18.91 -11.69
CA THR A 160 -7.55 -20.33 -11.99
C THR A 160 -7.46 -21.19 -10.72
N HIS A 161 -6.49 -20.90 -9.86
CA HIS A 161 -6.09 -21.80 -8.78
C HIS A 161 -6.54 -21.37 -7.39
N LEU A 162 -7.01 -20.11 -7.22
CA LEU A 162 -7.50 -19.62 -5.94
C LEU A 162 -8.97 -19.22 -6.00
N PHE A 163 -9.37 -18.48 -7.04
CA PHE A 163 -10.71 -17.88 -7.15
C PHE A 163 -11.65 -18.58 -8.15
N SER A 164 -11.28 -19.72 -8.71
CA SER A 164 -12.19 -20.47 -9.59
C SER A 164 -13.37 -21.04 -8.78
N PRO A 165 -14.56 -21.18 -9.38
CA PRO A 165 -15.73 -21.76 -8.68
C PRO A 165 -15.45 -23.13 -8.08
N ARG A 166 -14.68 -23.98 -8.77
CA ARG A 166 -14.28 -25.30 -8.29
C ARG A 166 -13.49 -25.20 -6.98
N ARG A 167 -12.49 -24.33 -6.92
CA ARG A 167 -11.65 -24.12 -5.71
C ARG A 167 -12.45 -23.49 -4.56
N ILE A 168 -13.32 -22.55 -4.89
CA ILE A 168 -14.21 -21.94 -3.88
C ILE A 168 -15.11 -23.00 -3.25
N LEU A 169 -15.69 -23.92 -4.05
CA LEU A 169 -16.52 -25.03 -3.52
C LEU A 169 -15.69 -26.03 -2.73
N ALA A 170 -14.51 -26.40 -3.20
CA ALA A 170 -13.65 -27.37 -2.49
C ALA A 170 -13.28 -26.91 -1.06
N HIS A 171 -13.09 -25.61 -0.86
CA HIS A 171 -12.82 -25.03 0.47
C HIS A 171 -14.08 -24.65 1.28
N GLU A 172 -15.30 -24.96 0.81
CA GLU A 172 -16.54 -24.69 1.54
C GLU A 172 -16.61 -25.37 2.90
N PRO A 173 -16.29 -26.67 3.05
CA PRO A 173 -16.30 -27.33 4.37
C PRO A 173 -15.39 -26.63 5.39
N SER A 174 -14.22 -26.16 4.94
CA SER A 174 -13.28 -25.39 5.75
C SER A 174 -13.90 -24.09 6.26
N ARG A 175 -14.56 -23.33 5.38
CA ARG A 175 -15.24 -22.08 5.76
C ARG A 175 -16.40 -22.31 6.73
N LEU A 176 -17.16 -23.38 6.55
CA LEU A 176 -18.25 -23.74 7.48
C LEU A 176 -17.72 -24.04 8.89
N LEU A 177 -16.57 -24.70 8.99
CA LEU A 177 -15.92 -24.95 10.29
C LEU A 177 -15.50 -23.63 10.95
N ASP A 178 -14.91 -22.70 10.20
CA ASP A 178 -14.50 -21.39 10.74
C ASP A 178 -15.73 -20.56 11.19
N CYS A 179 -16.82 -20.56 10.41
CA CYS A 179 -18.07 -19.94 10.80
C CYS A 179 -18.66 -20.56 12.07
N ALA A 180 -18.66 -21.89 12.18
CA ALA A 180 -19.17 -22.57 13.37
C ALA A 180 -18.32 -22.26 14.62
N ALA A 181 -16.99 -22.21 14.47
CA ALA A 181 -16.08 -21.80 15.55
C ALA A 181 -16.34 -20.35 15.98
N MET A 182 -16.51 -19.43 15.02
CA MET A 182 -16.85 -18.03 15.30
C MET A 182 -18.16 -17.91 16.08
N VAL A 183 -19.21 -18.63 15.66
CA VAL A 183 -20.53 -18.59 16.35
C VAL A 183 -20.39 -19.11 17.79
N ARG A 184 -19.65 -20.19 18.02
CA ARG A 184 -19.39 -20.70 19.37
C ARG A 184 -18.65 -19.68 20.24
N ALA A 185 -17.62 -19.03 19.69
CA ALA A 185 -16.85 -18.01 20.41
C ALA A 185 -17.71 -16.78 20.75
N LEU A 186 -18.58 -16.34 19.83
CA LEU A 186 -19.56 -15.27 20.07
C LEU A 186 -20.54 -15.64 21.21
N ALA A 187 -21.10 -16.84 21.17
CA ALA A 187 -22.01 -17.33 22.20
C ALA A 187 -21.34 -17.40 23.58
N HIS A 188 -20.08 -17.85 23.62
CA HIS A 188 -19.29 -17.90 24.86
C HIS A 188 -19.04 -16.49 25.42
N GLU A 189 -18.58 -15.55 24.59
CA GLU A 189 -18.34 -14.17 25.00
C GLU A 189 -19.62 -13.48 25.49
N GLN A 190 -20.74 -13.68 24.76
CA GLN A 190 -22.06 -13.18 25.15
C GLN A 190 -22.49 -13.71 26.54
N SER A 191 -22.32 -15.01 26.78
CA SER A 191 -22.71 -15.62 28.06
C SER A 191 -21.88 -15.12 29.24
N LYS A 192 -20.59 -14.79 28.98
CA LYS A 192 -19.65 -14.33 30.01
C LYS A 192 -19.77 -12.84 30.30
N ASN A 193 -19.89 -12.02 29.28
CA ASN A 193 -19.75 -10.57 29.36
C ASN A 193 -21.09 -9.81 29.21
N GLY A 194 -22.15 -10.48 28.72
CA GLY A 194 -23.42 -9.81 28.36
C GLY A 194 -23.38 -9.03 27.05
N PHE A 195 -22.22 -8.87 26.41
CA PHE A 195 -22.02 -8.23 25.14
C PHE A 195 -20.90 -8.91 24.35
N VAL A 196 -20.77 -8.61 23.04
CA VAL A 196 -19.72 -9.20 22.17
C VAL A 196 -18.96 -8.11 21.43
N CYS A 197 -17.64 -8.31 21.28
CA CYS A 197 -16.78 -7.51 20.45
C CYS A 197 -16.65 -8.15 19.06
N LEU A 198 -17.64 -7.93 18.20
CA LEU A 198 -17.78 -8.59 16.90
C LEU A 198 -16.53 -8.50 16.00
N ARG A 199 -15.83 -7.35 16.02
CA ARG A 199 -14.64 -7.12 15.17
C ARG A 199 -13.56 -8.19 15.36
N LYS A 200 -13.27 -8.57 16.61
CA LYS A 200 -12.27 -9.58 16.91
C LYS A 200 -12.62 -10.93 16.29
N HIS A 201 -13.85 -11.40 16.51
CA HIS A 201 -14.31 -12.69 15.98
C HIS A 201 -14.33 -12.72 14.45
N LEU A 202 -14.71 -11.61 13.78
CA LEU A 202 -14.64 -11.51 12.33
C LEU A 202 -13.21 -11.54 11.80
N GLN A 203 -12.28 -10.88 12.50
CA GLN A 203 -10.86 -10.89 12.13
C GLN A 203 -10.27 -12.29 12.30
N ASP A 204 -10.55 -12.98 13.40
CA ASP A 204 -10.08 -14.33 13.68
C ASP A 204 -10.61 -15.34 12.66
N ALA A 205 -11.92 -15.31 12.35
CA ALA A 205 -12.52 -16.17 11.34
C ALA A 205 -11.95 -15.89 9.93
N SER A 206 -11.75 -14.63 9.58
CA SER A 206 -11.15 -14.24 8.29
C SER A 206 -9.69 -14.69 8.19
N LEU A 207 -8.91 -14.53 9.26
CA LEU A 207 -7.53 -14.96 9.30
C LEU A 207 -7.44 -16.48 9.15
N ASN A 208 -8.24 -17.24 9.90
CA ASN A 208 -8.29 -18.70 9.80
C ASN A 208 -8.65 -19.17 8.39
N ASN A 209 -9.64 -18.55 7.76
CA ASN A 209 -10.01 -18.90 6.39
C ASN A 209 -8.85 -18.68 5.40
N VAL A 210 -8.14 -17.54 5.51
CA VAL A 210 -6.98 -17.26 4.65
C VAL A 210 -5.85 -18.25 4.95
N MET A 211 -5.53 -18.48 6.22
CA MET A 211 -4.47 -19.41 6.63
C MET A 211 -4.76 -20.83 6.17
N ALA A 212 -6.00 -21.30 6.28
CA ALA A 212 -6.40 -22.63 5.82
C ALA A 212 -6.36 -22.76 4.28
N THR A 213 -6.88 -21.76 3.56
CA THR A 213 -6.98 -21.81 2.08
C THR A 213 -5.62 -21.60 1.41
N VAL A 214 -4.79 -20.69 1.98
CA VAL A 214 -3.53 -20.29 1.36
C VAL A 214 -2.36 -21.13 1.85
N PHE A 215 -2.26 -21.37 3.16
CA PHE A 215 -1.10 -21.99 3.81
C PHE A 215 -1.39 -23.40 4.35
N GLY A 216 -2.60 -23.93 4.16
CA GLY A 216 -3.00 -25.25 4.69
C GLY A 216 -3.03 -25.31 6.21
N ARG A 217 -2.97 -24.18 6.90
CA ARG A 217 -2.87 -24.08 8.36
C ARG A 217 -4.17 -23.57 8.96
N ARG A 218 -4.63 -24.24 10.02
CA ARG A 218 -5.79 -23.82 10.77
C ARG A 218 -5.42 -23.61 12.23
N TYR A 219 -5.83 -22.52 12.80
CA TYR A 219 -5.59 -22.17 14.19
C TYR A 219 -6.86 -22.42 15.01
N ASN A 220 -6.81 -23.36 15.94
CA ASN A 220 -7.91 -23.68 16.85
C ASN A 220 -7.68 -22.96 18.18
N HIS A 221 -8.60 -22.09 18.56
CA HIS A 221 -8.58 -21.42 19.86
C HIS A 221 -8.84 -22.36 21.06
N ASP A 222 -9.32 -23.60 20.80
CA ASP A 222 -9.70 -24.57 21.83
C ASP A 222 -8.53 -25.46 22.27
N GLU A 223 -7.40 -25.46 21.57
CA GLU A 223 -6.22 -26.23 21.94
C GLU A 223 -5.18 -25.32 22.60
N ILE A 224 -4.97 -25.51 23.93
CA ILE A 224 -3.93 -24.85 24.72
C ILE A 224 -2.55 -25.40 24.29
N ASN A 225 -2.08 -25.02 23.12
CA ASN A 225 -0.74 -25.33 22.65
C ASN A 225 0.04 -24.02 22.49
N ASN A 226 0.82 -23.67 23.50
CA ASN A 226 1.58 -22.40 23.60
C ASN A 226 2.41 -22.05 22.35
N SER A 227 2.76 -23.03 21.53
CA SER A 227 3.55 -22.81 20.31
C SER A 227 2.69 -22.29 19.14
N TYR A 228 1.45 -22.77 19.01
CA TYR A 228 0.51 -22.33 17.97
C TYR A 228 -0.03 -20.91 18.24
N ASP A 229 -0.31 -20.59 19.50
CA ASP A 229 -0.77 -19.25 19.88
C ASP A 229 0.25 -18.16 19.55
N TYR A 230 1.55 -18.45 19.71
CA TYR A 230 2.61 -17.51 19.36
C TYR A 230 2.67 -17.22 17.85
N GLU A 231 2.57 -18.27 17.00
CA GLU A 231 2.61 -18.10 15.54
C GLU A 231 1.40 -17.32 15.03
N VAL A 232 0.21 -17.61 15.57
CA VAL A 232 -1.02 -16.87 15.23
C VAL A 232 -0.89 -15.39 15.54
N GLU A 233 -0.39 -15.06 16.74
CA GLU A 233 -0.24 -13.69 17.16
C GLU A 233 0.86 -12.97 16.34
N GLU A 234 1.95 -13.67 16.00
CA GLU A 234 2.99 -13.15 15.11
C GLU A 234 2.42 -12.80 13.73
N VAL A 235 1.62 -13.69 13.12
CA VAL A 235 0.98 -13.44 11.82
C VAL A 235 -0.02 -12.30 11.93
N ARG A 236 -0.85 -12.29 12.96
CA ARG A 236 -1.83 -11.21 13.21
C ARG A 236 -1.14 -9.84 13.34
N GLU A 237 -0.05 -9.79 14.11
CA GLU A 237 0.75 -8.57 14.26
C GLU A 237 1.37 -8.13 12.93
N MET A 238 1.99 -9.04 12.19
CA MET A 238 2.57 -8.73 10.87
C MET A 238 1.52 -8.19 9.90
N VAL A 239 0.35 -8.83 9.82
CA VAL A 239 -0.75 -8.39 8.95
C VAL A 239 -1.26 -7.01 9.36
N ARG A 240 -1.49 -6.78 10.66
CA ARG A 240 -1.92 -5.48 11.20
C ARG A 240 -0.91 -4.40 10.87
N GLU A 241 0.36 -4.64 11.17
CA GLU A 241 1.46 -3.70 10.90
C GLU A 241 1.60 -3.42 9.40
N GLY A 242 1.51 -4.45 8.57
CA GLY A 242 1.54 -4.32 7.10
C GLY A 242 0.43 -3.42 6.57
N PHE A 243 -0.80 -3.60 7.01
CA PHE A 243 -1.93 -2.75 6.61
C PHE A 243 -1.79 -1.31 7.14
N GLU A 244 -1.30 -1.12 8.37
CA GLU A 244 -1.04 0.21 8.91
C GLU A 244 -0.01 0.96 8.06
N ILE A 245 1.12 0.32 7.73
CA ILE A 245 2.18 0.91 6.91
C ILE A 245 1.68 1.20 5.49
N LEU A 246 0.96 0.27 4.86
CA LEU A 246 0.40 0.46 3.52
C LEU A 246 -0.67 1.55 3.49
N GLY A 247 -1.47 1.68 4.55
CA GLY A 247 -2.49 2.72 4.70
C GLY A 247 -1.93 4.08 5.08
N ALA A 248 -0.75 4.14 5.66
CA ALA A 248 -0.14 5.38 6.14
C ALA A 248 0.17 6.36 5.00
N PHE A 249 0.01 7.64 5.31
CA PHE A 249 0.45 8.70 4.42
C PHE A 249 1.98 8.83 4.49
N ASN A 250 2.65 8.61 3.37
CA ASN A 250 4.10 8.71 3.28
C ASN A 250 4.49 9.93 2.46
N TRP A 251 5.16 10.89 3.08
CA TRP A 251 5.64 12.10 2.43
C TRP A 251 6.58 11.83 1.26
N SER A 252 7.40 10.78 1.35
CA SER A 252 8.35 10.44 0.30
C SER A 252 7.71 10.04 -1.03
N ASP A 253 6.46 9.56 -1.00
CA ASP A 253 5.74 9.19 -2.22
C ASP A 253 5.30 10.42 -3.04
N TYR A 254 5.11 11.57 -2.39
CA TYR A 254 4.57 12.78 -2.99
C TYR A 254 5.57 13.93 -3.06
N VAL A 255 6.55 13.94 -2.15
CA VAL A 255 7.56 14.99 -2.01
C VAL A 255 8.94 14.35 -1.88
N PRO A 256 9.49 13.77 -2.96
CA PRO A 256 10.69 12.94 -2.89
C PRO A 256 11.92 13.61 -2.28
N TRP A 257 12.07 14.93 -2.47
CA TRP A 257 13.22 15.68 -1.93
C TRP A 257 13.19 15.86 -0.41
N ILE A 258 12.03 15.68 0.26
CA ILE A 258 11.93 15.70 1.73
C ILE A 258 12.24 14.32 2.33
N SER A 259 12.10 13.27 1.55
CA SER A 259 12.15 11.87 2.01
C SER A 259 13.43 11.50 2.77
N PHE A 260 14.52 12.19 2.49
CA PHE A 260 15.79 11.93 3.16
C PHE A 260 15.82 12.43 4.61
N PHE A 261 15.11 13.54 4.88
CA PHE A 261 15.15 14.24 6.18
C PHE A 261 13.89 14.07 7.02
N TYR A 262 12.79 13.61 6.44
CA TYR A 262 11.49 13.64 7.10
C TYR A 262 10.69 12.37 6.87
N ASP A 263 10.68 11.50 7.88
CA ASP A 263 9.84 10.30 7.97
C ASP A 263 9.19 10.23 9.37
N PRO A 264 8.17 11.08 9.63
CA PRO A 264 7.59 11.24 10.97
C PRO A 264 6.89 9.98 11.48
N LEU A 265 6.53 9.05 10.60
CA LEU A 265 5.87 7.79 10.95
C LEU A 265 6.83 6.61 10.98
N GLY A 266 8.12 6.84 10.75
CA GLY A 266 9.14 5.79 10.70
C GLY A 266 8.83 4.68 9.69
N ILE A 267 8.17 5.03 8.57
CA ILE A 267 7.70 4.04 7.59
C ILE A 267 8.84 3.21 7.04
N ARG A 268 9.98 3.84 6.77
CA ARG A 268 11.16 3.15 6.24
C ARG A 268 11.73 2.16 7.24
N GLU A 269 11.87 2.56 8.50
CA GLU A 269 12.35 1.70 9.57
C GLU A 269 11.37 0.54 9.84
N ARG A 270 10.09 0.84 9.99
CA ARG A 270 9.03 -0.17 10.16
C ARG A 270 9.03 -1.19 9.03
N CYS A 271 9.16 -0.76 7.77
CA CYS A 271 9.29 -1.67 6.63
C CYS A 271 10.55 -2.54 6.72
N SER A 272 11.69 -1.97 7.15
CA SER A 272 12.96 -2.71 7.25
C SER A 272 12.94 -3.81 8.32
N VAL A 273 12.11 -3.65 9.34
CA VAL A 273 11.87 -4.67 10.38
C VAL A 273 10.83 -5.70 9.93
N LEU A 274 9.72 -5.25 9.34
CA LEU A 274 8.62 -6.14 9.00
C LEU A 274 8.93 -7.05 7.79
N ALA A 275 9.54 -6.52 6.72
CA ALA A 275 9.78 -7.28 5.50
C ALA A 275 10.65 -8.55 5.72
N PRO A 276 11.74 -8.54 6.51
CA PRO A 276 12.48 -9.76 6.83
C PRO A 276 11.67 -10.76 7.64
N ARG A 277 10.83 -10.31 8.59
CA ARG A 277 9.95 -11.20 9.38
C ARG A 277 8.98 -11.96 8.47
N VAL A 278 8.32 -11.22 7.56
CA VAL A 278 7.43 -11.81 6.55
C VAL A 278 8.17 -12.81 5.66
N LYS A 279 9.33 -12.40 5.13
CA LYS A 279 10.13 -13.29 4.28
C LYS A 279 10.55 -14.56 5.01
N LYS A 280 10.94 -14.47 6.28
CA LYS A 280 11.29 -15.62 7.12
C LYS A 280 10.09 -16.55 7.34
N PHE A 281 8.93 -15.98 7.67
CA PHE A 281 7.70 -16.74 7.87
C PHE A 281 7.32 -17.51 6.60
N VAL A 282 7.18 -16.82 5.46
CA VAL A 282 6.75 -17.47 4.20
C VAL A 282 7.77 -18.51 3.73
N LYS A 283 9.08 -18.24 3.85
CA LYS A 283 10.11 -19.22 3.51
C LYS A 283 10.00 -20.50 4.34
N ARG A 284 9.76 -20.38 5.66
CA ARG A 284 9.55 -21.55 6.52
C ARG A 284 8.37 -22.37 6.03
N VAL A 285 7.25 -21.72 5.70
CA VAL A 285 6.07 -22.42 5.16
C VAL A 285 6.38 -23.11 3.83
N LEU A 286 7.10 -22.46 2.93
CA LEU A 286 7.49 -23.06 1.65
C LEU A 286 8.37 -24.30 1.83
N GLU A 287 9.35 -24.26 2.74
CA GLU A 287 10.21 -25.41 3.01
C GLU A 287 9.43 -26.58 3.61
N GLU A 288 8.51 -26.32 4.52
CA GLU A 288 7.63 -27.37 5.08
C GLU A 288 6.79 -28.03 3.99
N HIS A 289 6.17 -27.24 3.09
CA HIS A 289 5.39 -27.79 1.98
C HIS A 289 6.26 -28.57 0.99
N ARG A 290 7.49 -28.13 0.70
CA ARG A 290 8.44 -28.89 -0.14
C ARG A 290 8.78 -30.26 0.43
N ILE A 291 8.98 -30.34 1.75
CA ILE A 291 9.21 -31.62 2.43
C ILE A 291 7.98 -32.50 2.31
N MET A 292 6.80 -31.94 2.53
CA MET A 292 5.53 -32.70 2.49
C MET A 292 5.11 -33.07 1.06
N ALA A 293 5.46 -32.29 0.05
CA ALA A 293 5.09 -32.51 -1.35
C ALA A 293 5.55 -33.88 -1.90
N SER A 294 6.63 -34.44 -1.34
CA SER A 294 7.08 -35.81 -1.70
C SER A 294 6.14 -36.94 -1.25
N PHE A 295 5.19 -36.63 -0.38
CA PHE A 295 4.26 -37.59 0.23
C PHE A 295 2.78 -37.31 -0.07
N LYS A 296 2.45 -36.19 -0.72
CA LYS A 296 1.09 -35.74 -0.92
C LYS A 296 0.79 -35.52 -2.42
N GLU A 297 -0.27 -36.18 -2.91
CA GLU A 297 -0.79 -35.86 -4.25
C GLU A 297 -1.66 -34.58 -4.20
N LEU A 298 -1.62 -33.81 -5.28
CA LEU A 298 -2.45 -32.63 -5.44
C LEU A 298 -3.93 -33.02 -5.59
N SER A 299 -4.77 -32.43 -4.76
CA SER A 299 -6.23 -32.59 -4.77
C SER A 299 -6.92 -31.22 -4.92
N ASP A 300 -8.24 -31.23 -5.14
CA ASP A 300 -9.00 -29.98 -5.28
C ASP A 300 -9.01 -29.12 -4.02
N ASP A 301 -8.81 -29.71 -2.86
CA ASP A 301 -8.73 -29.06 -1.56
C ASP A 301 -7.29 -28.77 -1.09
N SER A 302 -6.28 -29.07 -1.93
CA SER A 302 -4.89 -28.66 -1.65
C SER A 302 -4.81 -27.15 -1.45
N ASP A 303 -3.98 -26.70 -0.51
CA ASP A 303 -3.80 -25.28 -0.27
C ASP A 303 -3.08 -24.55 -1.43
N PHE A 304 -3.06 -23.23 -1.37
CA PHE A 304 -2.52 -22.45 -2.48
C PHE A 304 -0.99 -22.53 -2.59
N VAL A 305 -0.28 -22.78 -1.47
CA VAL A 305 1.17 -23.02 -1.48
C VAL A 305 1.50 -24.29 -2.25
N ASP A 306 0.79 -25.40 -1.98
CA ASP A 306 0.95 -26.65 -2.72
C ASP A 306 0.79 -26.42 -4.23
N VAL A 307 -0.25 -25.68 -4.60
CA VAL A 307 -0.51 -25.33 -6.00
C VAL A 307 0.61 -24.50 -6.61
N LEU A 308 1.06 -23.45 -5.92
CA LEU A 308 2.15 -22.59 -6.43
C LEU A 308 3.46 -23.35 -6.62
N LEU A 309 3.76 -24.30 -5.73
CA LEU A 309 4.95 -25.15 -5.84
C LEU A 309 4.85 -26.17 -6.98
N SER A 310 3.64 -26.55 -7.39
CA SER A 310 3.38 -27.51 -8.46
C SER A 310 3.36 -26.88 -9.88
N LEU A 311 3.38 -25.56 -9.98
CA LEU A 311 3.35 -24.87 -11.29
C LEU A 311 4.63 -25.12 -12.08
N GLU A 312 4.46 -25.49 -13.35
CA GLU A 312 5.55 -25.81 -14.27
C GLU A 312 5.47 -24.94 -15.55
N GLY A 313 6.52 -25.00 -16.36
CA GLY A 313 6.59 -24.29 -17.65
C GLY A 313 6.51 -22.78 -17.48
N ASP A 314 5.66 -22.14 -18.29
CA ASP A 314 5.48 -20.68 -18.33
C ASP A 314 4.76 -20.11 -17.09
N ASP A 315 4.12 -20.96 -16.31
CA ASP A 315 3.41 -20.55 -15.10
C ASP A 315 4.27 -20.69 -13.82
N LYS A 316 5.48 -21.27 -13.94
CA LYS A 316 6.39 -21.45 -12.82
C LYS A 316 6.85 -20.10 -12.26
N LEU A 317 6.65 -19.95 -10.94
CA LEU A 317 7.08 -18.76 -10.18
C LEU A 317 8.41 -19.02 -9.47
N GLN A 318 9.22 -17.98 -9.36
CA GLN A 318 10.42 -18.00 -8.51
C GLN A 318 10.05 -17.83 -7.04
N ASP A 319 10.90 -18.25 -6.13
CA ASP A 319 10.63 -18.16 -4.67
C ASP A 319 10.27 -16.73 -4.23
N ASP A 320 10.97 -15.72 -4.73
CA ASP A 320 10.65 -14.32 -4.41
C ASP A 320 9.27 -13.88 -4.97
N ASP A 321 8.83 -14.46 -6.09
CA ASP A 321 7.49 -14.23 -6.64
C ASP A 321 6.42 -14.91 -5.76
N ILE A 322 6.67 -16.15 -5.36
CA ILE A 322 5.78 -16.90 -4.47
C ILE A 322 5.64 -16.16 -3.13
N ILE A 323 6.75 -15.72 -2.53
CA ILE A 323 6.72 -14.94 -1.29
C ILE A 323 5.88 -13.67 -1.44
N ALA A 324 6.01 -12.95 -2.56
CA ALA A 324 5.25 -11.74 -2.81
C ALA A 324 3.76 -11.98 -3.09
N VAL A 325 3.42 -13.15 -3.63
CA VAL A 325 2.01 -13.54 -3.89
C VAL A 325 1.31 -13.98 -2.61
N LEU A 326 2.05 -14.63 -1.70
CA LEU A 326 1.52 -15.17 -0.44
C LEU A 326 1.41 -14.13 0.67
N TRP A 327 2.06 -12.99 0.53
CA TRP A 327 1.98 -11.85 1.43
C TRP A 327 1.03 -10.75 0.92
#